data_1cbbbc11b5dd18cd842d70e1e0082efe
#
_entry.id   1cbbbc11b5dd18cd842d70e1e0082efe
#
_cell.length_a   1.000
_cell.length_b   1.000
_cell.length_c   1.000
_cell.angle_alpha   90.00
_cell.angle_beta   90.00
_cell.angle_gamma   90.00
#
_symmetry.space_group_name_H-M   'P 1'
#
loop_
_entity.id
_entity.type
_entity.pdbx_description
1 polymer ?
#
loop_
_entity_poly.entity_id
_entity_poly.type
_entity_poly.pdbx_seq_one_letter_code
_entity_poly.pdbx_strand_id
1 'polypeptide(L)'
;MNLYERLMWTAKENRYPMHMPGHKRAGLFTMANPYAFDVTEIDGTDNLHQPEGEILWEMEQMKQKYGTKDSYLLVNGSTCGILAAISACCHPGDTIVIARNCHRSVYHAVELLSLKPVYVYPEVDKETGICLGISSEEVKHVIVDTKPACVV
;
A
#
# COMPACT_ATOMS: atom_id res chain seq x y z
N MET A 1 7.50 29.29 12.48
CA MET A 1 6.90 28.77 11.22
C MET A 1 6.03 27.59 11.60
N ASN A 2 4.74 27.67 11.34
CA ASN A 2 3.82 26.55 11.57
C ASN A 2 3.91 25.52 10.43
N LEU A 3 3.23 24.37 10.56
CA LEU A 3 3.28 23.31 9.58
C LEU A 3 2.82 23.75 8.19
N TYR A 4 1.75 24.56 8.11
CA TYR A 4 1.24 25.06 6.84
C TYR A 4 2.27 25.96 6.14
N GLU A 5 2.84 26.92 6.87
CA GLU A 5 3.89 27.80 6.35
C GLU A 5 5.12 27.01 5.88
N ARG A 6 5.50 25.97 6.62
CA ARG A 6 6.61 25.09 6.24
C ARG A 6 6.31 24.35 4.94
N LEU A 7 5.11 23.79 4.80
CA LEU A 7 4.70 23.08 3.58
C LEU A 7 4.65 24.02 2.38
N MET A 8 4.09 25.24 2.56
CA MET A 8 4.04 26.24 1.50
C MET A 8 5.45 26.71 1.07
N TRP A 9 6.35 26.86 2.04
CA TRP A 9 7.74 27.21 1.74
C TRP A 9 8.42 26.07 0.97
N THR A 10 8.30 24.84 1.44
CA THR A 10 8.83 23.64 0.77
C THR A 10 8.29 23.45 -0.63
N ALA A 11 7.01 23.77 -0.84
CA ALA A 11 6.38 23.71 -2.15
C ALA A 11 6.96 24.72 -3.16
N LYS A 12 7.43 25.87 -2.67
CA LYS A 12 8.05 26.94 -3.48
C LYS A 12 9.54 26.70 -3.76
N GLU A 13 10.21 25.82 -2.99
CA GLU A 13 11.61 25.51 -3.25
C GLU A 13 11.79 24.84 -4.62
N ASN A 14 12.73 25.33 -5.40
CA ASN A 14 13.11 24.75 -6.69
C ASN A 14 14.01 23.53 -6.52
N ARG A 15 13.58 22.55 -5.72
CA ARG A 15 14.25 21.27 -5.54
C ARG A 15 13.43 20.16 -6.18
N TYR A 16 14.11 19.27 -6.89
CA TYR A 16 13.45 18.10 -7.45
C TYR A 16 13.03 17.15 -6.30
N PRO A 17 11.74 16.79 -6.20
CA PRO A 17 11.22 16.03 -5.06
C PRO A 17 11.53 14.52 -5.20
N MET A 18 12.73 14.11 -4.82
CA MET A 18 13.14 12.69 -4.87
C MET A 18 12.47 11.81 -3.82
N HIS A 19 11.76 12.42 -2.87
CA HIS A 19 10.99 11.74 -1.83
C HIS A 19 9.59 11.33 -2.30
N MET A 20 8.93 10.49 -1.54
CA MET A 20 7.49 10.22 -1.70
C MET A 20 6.65 11.44 -1.26
N PRO A 21 5.48 11.70 -1.86
CA PRO A 21 4.73 10.89 -2.85
C PRO A 21 5.34 10.91 -4.26
N GLY A 22 5.01 9.88 -5.03
CA GLY A 22 5.54 9.66 -6.38
C GLY A 22 5.08 10.64 -7.45
N HIS A 23 4.05 11.47 -7.21
CA HIS A 23 3.55 12.48 -8.17
C HIS A 23 4.56 13.61 -8.46
N LYS A 24 5.61 13.74 -7.67
CA LYS A 24 6.72 14.68 -7.87
C LYS A 24 6.27 16.13 -8.06
N ARG A 25 5.19 16.55 -7.38
CA ARG A 25 4.54 17.87 -7.51
C ARG A 25 4.06 18.18 -8.94
N ALA A 26 3.90 17.19 -9.79
CA ALA A 26 3.29 17.37 -11.09
C ALA A 26 1.82 17.74 -10.90
N GLY A 27 1.49 18.99 -11.15
CA GLY A 27 0.17 19.55 -10.92
C GLY A 27 -0.84 19.03 -11.94
N LEU A 28 -1.55 17.96 -11.60
CA LEU A 28 -2.77 17.56 -12.30
C LEU A 28 -3.99 18.35 -11.80
N PHE A 29 -3.88 18.95 -10.61
CA PHE A 29 -4.97 19.70 -9.99
C PHE A 29 -4.46 21.01 -9.38
N THR A 30 -5.06 22.12 -9.77
CA THR A 30 -4.94 23.41 -9.09
C THR A 30 -6.15 23.58 -8.19
N MET A 31 -6.12 23.02 -7.00
CA MET A 31 -7.16 23.30 -6.00
C MET A 31 -6.83 24.59 -5.28
N ALA A 32 -7.66 25.62 -5.47
CA ALA A 32 -7.49 26.90 -4.80
C ALA A 32 -7.79 26.83 -3.30
N ASN A 33 -8.67 25.91 -2.87
CA ASN A 33 -9.06 25.73 -1.48
C ASN A 33 -9.42 24.24 -1.23
N PRO A 34 -8.55 23.44 -0.59
CA PRO A 34 -8.84 22.03 -0.32
C PRO A 34 -10.04 21.84 0.63
N TYR A 35 -10.32 22.78 1.51
CA TYR A 35 -11.47 22.70 2.44
C TYR A 35 -12.83 22.78 1.75
N ALA A 36 -12.91 23.30 0.52
CA ALA A 36 -14.15 23.31 -0.25
C ALA A 36 -14.60 21.89 -0.67
N PHE A 37 -13.71 20.91 -0.59
CA PHE A 37 -13.95 19.51 -0.98
C PHE A 37 -13.91 18.57 0.22
N ASP A 38 -13.68 19.09 1.42
CA ASP A 38 -13.69 18.32 2.66
C ASP A 38 -15.13 18.22 3.18
N VAL A 39 -15.78 17.14 2.85
CA VAL A 39 -17.17 16.85 3.20
C VAL A 39 -17.29 15.46 3.82
N THR A 40 -18.33 15.25 4.62
CA THR A 40 -18.71 13.93 5.11
C THR A 40 -19.84 13.33 4.25
N GLU A 41 -20.41 12.23 4.69
CA GLU A 41 -21.57 11.56 4.07
C GLU A 41 -22.89 12.34 4.32
N ILE A 42 -23.03 13.48 3.66
CA ILE A 42 -24.25 14.30 3.64
C ILE A 42 -25.04 14.06 2.37
N ASP A 43 -26.28 14.57 2.32
CA ASP A 43 -27.12 14.48 1.11
C ASP A 43 -26.38 15.02 -0.12
N GLY A 44 -26.25 14.17 -1.15
CA GLY A 44 -25.53 14.48 -2.37
C GLY A 44 -24.04 14.10 -2.36
N THR A 45 -23.57 13.45 -1.28
CA THR A 45 -22.25 12.79 -1.22
C THR A 45 -22.43 11.31 -0.95
N ASP A 46 -21.39 10.52 -1.25
CA ASP A 46 -21.40 9.07 -1.06
C ASP A 46 -20.73 8.70 0.26
N ASN A 47 -20.88 7.44 0.70
CA ASN A 47 -20.29 6.89 1.92
C ASN A 47 -19.29 5.78 1.58
N LEU A 48 -18.03 5.97 1.99
CA LEU A 48 -16.95 5.01 1.71
C LEU A 48 -17.20 3.61 2.32
N HIS A 49 -17.90 3.53 3.45
CA HIS A 49 -18.21 2.25 4.11
C HIS A 49 -19.43 1.53 3.50
N GLN A 50 -20.27 2.28 2.79
CA GLN A 50 -21.43 1.76 2.07
C GLN A 50 -21.60 2.53 0.76
N PRO A 51 -20.70 2.33 -0.22
CA PRO A 51 -20.69 3.11 -1.44
C PRO A 51 -21.88 2.71 -2.34
N GLU A 52 -22.66 3.69 -2.74
CA GLU A 52 -23.84 3.52 -3.62
C GLU A 52 -23.82 4.47 -4.83
N GLY A 53 -22.97 5.48 -4.80
CA GLY A 53 -22.87 6.56 -5.79
C GLY A 53 -21.51 6.65 -6.48
N GLU A 54 -20.89 7.83 -6.37
CA GLU A 54 -19.63 8.17 -7.07
C GLU A 54 -18.47 7.29 -6.62
N ILE A 55 -18.41 6.93 -5.35
CA ILE A 55 -17.35 6.06 -4.82
C ILE A 55 -17.51 4.65 -5.41
N LEU A 56 -18.73 4.11 -5.46
CA LEU A 56 -18.99 2.82 -6.09
C LEU A 56 -18.62 2.86 -7.57
N TRP A 57 -18.99 3.93 -8.27
CA TRP A 57 -18.66 4.07 -9.68
C TRP A 57 -17.14 4.04 -9.91
N GLU A 58 -16.35 4.76 -9.11
CA GLU A 58 -14.88 4.75 -9.19
C GLU A 58 -14.30 3.36 -8.91
N MET A 59 -14.84 2.64 -7.91
CA MET A 59 -14.42 1.27 -7.59
C MET A 59 -14.68 0.32 -8.77
N GLU A 60 -15.83 0.44 -9.44
CA GLU A 60 -16.15 -0.35 -10.63
C GLU A 60 -15.26 0.01 -11.84
N GLN A 61 -14.90 1.29 -12.04
CA GLN A 61 -13.94 1.69 -13.08
C GLN A 61 -12.56 1.07 -12.83
N MET A 62 -12.08 1.08 -11.60
CA MET A 62 -10.81 0.43 -11.22
C MET A 62 -10.86 -1.07 -11.45
N LYS A 63 -11.95 -1.73 -11.03
CA LYS A 63 -12.18 -3.16 -11.22
C LYS A 63 -12.10 -3.54 -12.70
N GLN A 64 -12.76 -2.81 -13.58
CA GLN A 64 -12.71 -3.04 -15.03
C GLN A 64 -11.31 -2.81 -15.58
N LYS A 65 -10.67 -1.71 -15.20
CA LYS A 65 -9.33 -1.34 -15.71
C LYS A 65 -8.24 -2.36 -15.34
N TYR A 66 -8.31 -2.90 -14.12
CA TYR A 66 -7.30 -3.85 -13.62
C TYR A 66 -7.72 -5.31 -13.77
N GLY A 67 -8.93 -5.59 -14.25
CA GLY A 67 -9.46 -6.96 -14.42
C GLY A 67 -9.58 -7.72 -13.10
N THR A 68 -9.83 -7.02 -12.00
CA THR A 68 -9.98 -7.61 -10.68
C THR A 68 -11.43 -8.02 -10.41
N LYS A 69 -11.65 -8.92 -9.45
CA LYS A 69 -12.99 -9.28 -9.01
C LYS A 69 -13.67 -8.10 -8.30
N ASP A 70 -12.94 -7.43 -7.43
CA ASP A 70 -13.37 -6.25 -6.68
C ASP A 70 -12.20 -5.28 -6.53
N SER A 71 -12.50 -4.00 -6.28
CA SER A 71 -11.54 -2.95 -6.00
C SER A 71 -12.06 -2.05 -4.88
N TYR A 72 -11.17 -1.60 -4.01
CA TYR A 72 -11.54 -0.81 -2.83
C TYR A 72 -10.67 0.44 -2.73
N LEU A 73 -11.29 1.57 -2.38
CA LEU A 73 -10.60 2.79 -2.02
C LEU A 73 -10.17 2.74 -0.56
N LEU A 74 -8.94 3.09 -0.28
CA LEU A 74 -8.36 3.06 1.07
C LEU A 74 -8.03 4.47 1.55
N VAL A 75 -8.36 4.79 2.79
CA VAL A 75 -8.11 6.13 3.38
C VAL A 75 -6.85 6.19 4.25
N ASN A 76 -6.35 5.07 4.75
CA ASN A 76 -5.14 5.01 5.59
C ASN A 76 -3.91 4.50 4.82
N GLY A 77 -3.82 4.85 3.54
CA GLY A 77 -2.71 4.48 2.67
C GLY A 77 -2.63 2.98 2.36
N SER A 78 -1.67 2.60 1.53
CA SER A 78 -1.42 1.20 1.16
C SER A 78 -1.06 0.30 2.34
N THR A 79 -0.56 0.86 3.45
CA THR A 79 -0.32 0.11 4.68
C THR A 79 -1.60 -0.54 5.19
N CYS A 80 -2.71 0.19 5.23
CA CYS A 80 -4.01 -0.36 5.62
C CYS A 80 -4.43 -1.51 4.69
N GLY A 81 -4.24 -1.35 3.37
CA GLY A 81 -4.54 -2.38 2.39
C GLY A 81 -3.71 -3.66 2.58
N ILE A 82 -2.41 -3.52 2.85
CA ILE A 82 -1.53 -4.67 3.12
C ILE A 82 -1.97 -5.40 4.39
N LEU A 83 -2.24 -4.66 5.47
CA LEU A 83 -2.74 -5.24 6.72
C LEU A 83 -4.07 -5.98 6.51
N ALA A 84 -5.02 -5.36 5.80
CA ALA A 84 -6.31 -5.96 5.50
C ALA A 84 -6.18 -7.22 4.63
N ALA A 85 -5.36 -7.19 3.58
CA ALA A 85 -5.14 -8.33 2.69
C ALA A 85 -4.54 -9.52 3.44
N ILE A 86 -3.51 -9.29 4.26
CA ILE A 86 -2.90 -10.36 5.07
C ILE A 86 -3.88 -10.89 6.11
N SER A 87 -4.65 -10.00 6.77
CA SER A 87 -5.67 -10.41 7.74
C SER A 87 -6.81 -11.23 7.13
N ALA A 88 -7.12 -10.99 5.85
CA ALA A 88 -8.14 -11.78 5.14
C ALA A 88 -7.65 -13.20 4.76
N CYS A 89 -6.34 -13.39 4.68
CA CYS A 89 -5.73 -14.65 4.25
C CYS A 89 -5.19 -15.51 5.40
N CYS A 90 -4.95 -14.93 6.56
CA CYS A 90 -4.24 -15.57 7.67
C CYS A 90 -5.02 -15.51 8.97
N HIS A 91 -4.87 -16.55 9.79
CA HIS A 91 -5.33 -16.61 11.18
C HIS A 91 -4.12 -16.52 12.12
N PRO A 92 -4.33 -16.11 13.39
CA PRO A 92 -3.26 -16.09 14.38
C PRO A 92 -2.54 -17.44 14.48
N GLY A 93 -1.21 -17.40 14.41
CA GLY A 93 -0.37 -18.59 14.47
C GLY A 93 -0.07 -19.25 13.12
N ASP A 94 -0.69 -18.81 12.03
CA ASP A 94 -0.41 -19.31 10.69
C ASP A 94 1.01 -18.97 10.23
N THR A 95 1.52 -19.79 9.32
CA THR A 95 2.81 -19.54 8.65
C THR A 95 2.62 -18.63 7.45
N ILE A 96 3.45 -17.61 7.34
CA ILE A 96 3.51 -16.68 6.20
C ILE A 96 4.93 -16.65 5.63
N VAL A 97 5.06 -16.75 4.31
CA VAL A 97 6.34 -16.55 3.60
C VAL A 97 6.44 -15.10 3.16
N ILE A 98 7.50 -14.43 3.56
CA ILE A 98 7.72 -13.01 3.24
C ILE A 98 9.11 -12.74 2.70
N ALA A 99 9.20 -11.83 1.75
CA ALA A 99 10.47 -11.32 1.28
C ALA A 99 11.19 -10.57 2.42
N ARG A 100 12.49 -10.83 2.64
CA ARG A 100 13.23 -10.16 3.73
C ARG A 100 13.33 -8.66 3.54
N ASN A 101 13.25 -8.18 2.31
CA ASN A 101 13.26 -6.75 1.95
C ASN A 101 11.86 -6.18 1.68
N CYS A 102 10.79 -6.86 2.14
CA CYS A 102 9.42 -6.35 1.99
C CYS A 102 9.18 -5.06 2.79
N HIS A 103 8.11 -4.37 2.46
CA HIS A 103 7.74 -3.14 3.15
C HIS A 103 7.39 -3.40 4.62
N ARG A 104 7.68 -2.42 5.48
CA ARG A 104 7.48 -2.50 6.94
C ARG A 104 6.05 -2.89 7.35
N SER A 105 5.04 -2.55 6.55
CA SER A 105 3.64 -2.92 6.81
C SER A 105 3.40 -4.43 6.87
N VAL A 106 4.19 -5.24 6.13
CA VAL A 106 4.10 -6.70 6.19
C VAL A 106 4.58 -7.21 7.54
N TYR A 107 5.68 -6.66 8.06
CA TYR A 107 6.16 -6.98 9.41
C TYR A 107 5.15 -6.62 10.50
N HIS A 108 4.48 -5.47 10.35
CA HIS A 108 3.40 -5.07 11.27
C HIS A 108 2.22 -6.05 11.22
N ALA A 109 1.85 -6.58 10.05
CA ALA A 109 0.83 -7.61 9.95
C ALA A 109 1.25 -8.90 10.65
N VAL A 110 2.50 -9.33 10.49
CA VAL A 110 3.06 -10.50 11.18
C VAL A 110 2.94 -10.34 12.69
N GLU A 111 3.30 -9.17 13.22
CA GLU A 111 3.23 -8.88 14.66
C GLU A 111 1.78 -8.82 15.15
N LEU A 112 0.93 -8.04 14.50
CA LEU A 112 -0.47 -7.84 14.90
C LEU A 112 -1.29 -9.13 14.91
N LEU A 113 -1.02 -10.03 13.95
CA LEU A 113 -1.74 -11.29 13.81
C LEU A 113 -1.00 -12.48 14.46
N SER A 114 0.14 -12.23 15.12
CA SER A 114 0.98 -13.27 15.72
C SER A 114 1.30 -14.40 14.74
N LEU A 115 1.66 -14.05 13.50
CA LEU A 115 2.01 -15.00 12.45
C LEU A 115 3.43 -15.54 12.64
N LYS A 116 3.73 -16.69 12.02
CA LYS A 116 5.06 -17.31 11.99
C LYS A 116 5.73 -17.00 10.65
N PRO A 117 6.63 -16.00 10.58
CA PRO A 117 7.27 -15.64 9.33
C PRO A 117 8.37 -16.62 8.94
N VAL A 118 8.36 -17.02 7.68
CA VAL A 118 9.46 -17.68 6.98
C VAL A 118 9.99 -16.70 5.94
N TYR A 119 11.29 -16.46 5.96
CA TYR A 119 11.91 -15.45 5.11
C TYR A 119 12.50 -16.06 3.85
N VAL A 120 12.26 -15.42 2.71
CA VAL A 120 13.02 -15.58 1.49
C VAL A 120 13.91 -14.36 1.30
N TYR A 121 15.15 -14.57 0.86
CA TYR A 121 16.14 -13.51 0.79
C TYR A 121 16.37 -13.10 -0.67
N PRO A 122 16.42 -11.77 -0.95
CA PRO A 122 16.82 -11.31 -2.27
C PRO A 122 18.31 -11.59 -2.49
N GLU A 123 18.68 -11.83 -3.74
CA GLU A 123 20.06 -11.77 -4.15
C GLU A 123 20.63 -10.38 -3.94
N VAL A 124 21.91 -10.29 -3.64
CA VAL A 124 22.60 -9.01 -3.45
C VAL A 124 23.77 -8.95 -4.43
N ASP A 125 23.79 -7.90 -5.22
CA ASP A 125 24.93 -7.61 -6.08
C ASP A 125 26.16 -7.31 -5.21
N LYS A 126 27.23 -8.07 -5.43
CA LYS A 126 28.43 -8.04 -4.57
C LYS A 126 29.27 -6.77 -4.75
N GLU A 127 29.15 -6.11 -5.89
CA GLU A 127 29.92 -4.91 -6.19
C GLU A 127 29.23 -3.65 -5.66
N THR A 128 27.90 -3.58 -5.83
CA THR A 128 27.12 -2.40 -5.49
C THR A 128 26.38 -2.50 -4.15
N GLY A 129 26.23 -3.72 -3.61
CA GLY A 129 25.42 -3.96 -2.40
C GLY A 129 23.90 -3.81 -2.61
N ILE A 130 23.45 -3.70 -3.87
CA ILE A 130 22.04 -3.51 -4.19
C ILE A 130 21.29 -4.85 -4.13
N CYS A 131 20.13 -4.86 -3.46
CA CYS A 131 19.23 -6.00 -3.49
C CYS A 131 18.64 -6.18 -4.88
N LEU A 132 18.76 -7.38 -5.42
CA LEU A 132 18.21 -7.82 -6.69
C LEU A 132 16.84 -8.53 -6.49
N GLY A 133 16.49 -9.41 -7.41
CA GLY A 133 15.28 -10.22 -7.31
C GLY A 133 15.38 -11.35 -6.29
N ILE A 134 14.25 -12.01 -6.08
CA ILE A 134 14.16 -13.26 -5.31
C ILE A 134 14.00 -14.41 -6.30
N SER A 135 14.73 -15.50 -6.10
CA SER A 135 14.63 -16.68 -6.94
C SER A 135 13.25 -17.33 -6.84
N SER A 136 12.62 -17.57 -7.99
CA SER A 136 11.33 -18.26 -8.05
C SER A 136 11.44 -19.72 -7.58
N GLU A 137 12.58 -20.35 -7.76
CA GLU A 137 12.88 -21.71 -7.30
C GLU A 137 12.95 -21.78 -5.79
N GLU A 138 13.62 -20.80 -5.15
CA GLU A 138 13.68 -20.69 -3.69
C GLU A 138 12.27 -20.51 -3.10
N VAL A 139 11.48 -19.60 -3.67
CA VAL A 139 10.09 -19.38 -3.24
C VAL A 139 9.25 -20.66 -3.36
N LYS A 140 9.34 -21.37 -4.48
CA LYS A 140 8.64 -22.66 -4.69
C LYS A 140 9.05 -23.71 -3.65
N HIS A 141 10.34 -23.83 -3.38
CA HIS A 141 10.88 -24.77 -2.39
C HIS A 141 10.32 -24.47 -1.01
N VAL A 142 10.38 -23.21 -0.58
CA VAL A 142 9.88 -22.78 0.72
C VAL A 142 8.36 -23.00 0.84
N ILE A 143 7.58 -22.75 -0.22
CA ILE A 143 6.13 -22.99 -0.22
C ILE A 143 5.81 -24.46 -0.04
N VAL A 144 6.53 -25.36 -0.74
CA VAL A 144 6.32 -26.81 -0.64
C VAL A 144 6.63 -27.31 0.76
N ASP A 145 7.71 -26.84 1.35
CA ASP A 145 8.19 -27.28 2.66
C ASP A 145 7.31 -26.76 3.80
N THR A 146 6.87 -25.51 3.73
CA THR A 146 6.21 -24.83 4.86
C THR A 146 4.69 -24.79 4.74
N LYS A 147 4.15 -24.97 3.53
CA LYS A 147 2.71 -24.87 3.21
C LYS A 147 2.07 -23.64 3.87
N PRO A 148 2.54 -22.44 3.56
CA PRO A 148 2.10 -21.23 4.22
C PRO A 148 0.65 -20.89 3.87
N ALA A 149 -0.04 -20.17 4.77
CA ALA A 149 -1.36 -19.61 4.50
C ALA A 149 -1.29 -18.45 3.49
N CYS A 150 -0.17 -17.72 3.46
CA CYS A 150 0.03 -16.58 2.56
C CYS A 150 1.51 -16.44 2.17
N VAL A 151 1.75 -15.87 0.99
CA VAL A 151 3.08 -15.48 0.47
C VAL A 151 3.03 -14.01 0.07
N VAL A 152 3.99 -13.18 0.52
CA VAL A 152 4.05 -11.74 0.26
C VAL A 152 5.45 -11.33 -0.20
#